data_c247ef286b06cb1ff69c1c07f5b291a5
#
_entry.id   c247ef286b06cb1ff69c1c07f5b291a5
#
_cell.length_a   1.000
_cell.length_b   1.000
_cell.length_c   1.000
_cell.angle_alpha   90.00
_cell.angle_beta   90.00
_cell.angle_gamma   90.00
#
_symmetry.space_group_name_H-M   'P 1'
#
loop_
_entity.id
_entity.type
_entity.pdbx_description
1 polymer ?
#
loop_
_entity_poly.entity_id
_entity_poly.type
_entity_poly.pdbx_seq_one_letter_code
_entity_poly.pdbx_strand_id
1 'polypeptide(L)'
;MSSILTNNSAMVALQTLKSINSDLAQTQSAISTGKTIASAKDNSAVWSISKVMESDVKGFKAISDSLNLGSSTVAVARNASETVTDLLTDIKGKIVAAQESNVDRTKIQTDISALRDQITSVVGAAQFNGLNLVNGTETTVNVLSSLDRDSSGGVTSSNIAVAAQDLSVGSYTAKNVLAGSDNVSANGDTAGFQLDNATGTGLIVIDDSGAAFAEGDSVSITIGDQTANYTVSASDVAATTTSDLVAIGLKNAVDALGISGVTVDYNSASPGQLAFANAGTVDVGVSAQFSNAGAGGLGALSAIDVSTGAGATAALGNIEALINASIDAAASFGSVQGRIETQANFISQLSDSLKSGIGSLV
;
A
#
# COMPACT_ATOMS: atom_id res chain seq x y z
N MET A 1 -53.94 -61.61 -46.36
CA MET A 1 -53.06 -61.55 -47.55
C MET A 1 -52.09 -60.40 -47.34
N SER A 2 -50.82 -60.69 -47.02
CA SER A 2 -49.79 -59.67 -46.99
C SER A 2 -49.50 -59.26 -48.44
N SER A 3 -49.65 -57.98 -48.82
CA SER A 3 -49.32 -57.43 -50.08
C SER A 3 -47.84 -57.71 -50.40
N ILE A 4 -47.57 -58.33 -51.53
CA ILE A 4 -46.22 -58.63 -52.01
C ILE A 4 -45.46 -57.30 -52.34
N LEU A 5 -46.17 -56.21 -52.48
CA LEU A 5 -45.64 -54.86 -52.78
C LEU A 5 -45.18 -54.05 -51.53
N THR A 6 -45.56 -54.47 -50.36
CA THR A 6 -45.16 -53.81 -49.11
C THR A 6 -44.82 -54.83 -48.02
N ASN A 7 -43.50 -55.22 -47.95
CA ASN A 7 -43.03 -56.12 -46.89
C ASN A 7 -42.70 -55.30 -45.62
N ASN A 8 -43.72 -55.16 -44.74
CA ASN A 8 -43.60 -54.44 -43.46
C ASN A 8 -42.47 -54.96 -42.60
N SER A 9 -42.18 -56.30 -42.63
CA SER A 9 -41.06 -56.87 -41.85
C SER A 9 -39.70 -56.43 -42.41
N ALA A 10 -39.56 -56.33 -43.74
CA ALA A 10 -38.32 -55.80 -44.33
C ALA A 10 -38.11 -54.32 -44.07
N MET A 11 -39.19 -53.53 -44.07
CA MET A 11 -39.14 -52.09 -43.70
C MET A 11 -38.77 -51.89 -42.22
N VAL A 12 -39.32 -52.67 -41.30
CA VAL A 12 -38.95 -52.64 -39.88
C VAL A 12 -37.46 -53.09 -39.69
N ALA A 13 -37.04 -54.15 -40.38
CA ALA A 13 -35.62 -54.60 -40.33
C ALA A 13 -34.67 -53.51 -40.88
N LEU A 14 -34.99 -52.85 -41.98
CA LEU A 14 -34.22 -51.75 -42.55
C LEU A 14 -34.15 -50.51 -41.60
N GLN A 15 -35.26 -50.20 -40.94
CA GLN A 15 -35.32 -49.11 -39.97
C GLN A 15 -34.52 -49.44 -38.72
N THR A 16 -34.55 -50.67 -38.22
CA THR A 16 -33.75 -51.17 -37.12
C THR A 16 -32.25 -51.14 -37.46
N LEU A 17 -31.89 -51.60 -38.66
CA LEU A 17 -30.48 -51.56 -39.14
C LEU A 17 -29.98 -50.13 -39.29
N LYS A 18 -30.81 -49.19 -39.73
CA LYS A 18 -30.48 -47.76 -39.79
C LYS A 18 -30.24 -47.18 -38.40
N SER A 19 -31.09 -47.51 -37.42
CA SER A 19 -30.94 -47.11 -36.04
C SER A 19 -29.63 -47.65 -35.45
N ILE A 20 -29.34 -48.96 -35.59
CA ILE A 20 -28.11 -49.58 -35.10
C ILE A 20 -26.86 -48.96 -35.72
N ASN A 21 -26.85 -48.70 -37.03
CA ASN A 21 -25.71 -48.01 -37.68
C ASN A 21 -25.51 -46.58 -37.17
N SER A 22 -26.59 -45.86 -36.90
CA SER A 22 -26.54 -44.51 -36.30
C SER A 22 -25.98 -44.56 -34.88
N ASP A 23 -26.46 -45.48 -34.07
CA ASP A 23 -26.02 -45.64 -32.67
C ASP A 23 -24.55 -46.12 -32.60
N LEU A 24 -24.13 -46.99 -33.53
CA LEU A 24 -22.73 -47.42 -33.68
C LEU A 24 -21.82 -46.25 -34.05
N ALA A 25 -22.22 -45.42 -35.02
CA ALA A 25 -21.45 -44.24 -35.41
C ALA A 25 -21.32 -43.22 -34.25
N GLN A 26 -22.41 -43.02 -33.48
CA GLN A 26 -22.37 -42.16 -32.31
C GLN A 26 -21.47 -42.73 -31.21
N THR A 27 -21.54 -44.01 -30.93
CA THR A 27 -20.68 -44.69 -29.95
C THR A 27 -19.20 -44.64 -30.38
N GLN A 28 -18.89 -44.85 -31.66
CA GLN A 28 -17.54 -44.71 -32.20
C GLN A 28 -17.01 -43.28 -32.06
N SER A 29 -17.86 -42.27 -32.32
CA SER A 29 -17.51 -40.85 -32.13
C SER A 29 -17.25 -40.58 -30.64
N ALA A 30 -18.09 -41.05 -29.72
CA ALA A 30 -17.93 -40.87 -28.30
C ALA A 30 -16.63 -41.52 -27.77
N ILE A 31 -16.29 -42.72 -28.24
CA ILE A 31 -15.05 -43.42 -27.90
C ILE A 31 -13.82 -42.66 -28.45
N SER A 32 -13.90 -42.18 -29.70
CA SER A 32 -12.80 -41.47 -30.34
C SER A 32 -12.53 -40.11 -29.74
N THR A 33 -13.56 -39.36 -29.35
CA THR A 33 -13.46 -38.02 -28.78
C THR A 33 -13.34 -38.02 -27.25
N GLY A 34 -13.68 -39.12 -26.58
CA GLY A 34 -13.83 -39.19 -25.13
C GLY A 34 -15.02 -38.40 -24.57
N LYS A 35 -15.95 -37.97 -25.47
CA LYS A 35 -17.11 -37.12 -25.13
C LYS A 35 -18.40 -37.72 -25.67
N THR A 36 -19.44 -37.74 -24.85
CA THR A 36 -20.78 -38.15 -25.27
C THR A 36 -21.46 -37.07 -26.12
N ILE A 37 -21.11 -35.81 -25.89
CA ILE A 37 -21.56 -34.64 -26.69
C ILE A 37 -20.31 -33.90 -27.21
N ALA A 38 -19.88 -34.26 -28.41
CA ALA A 38 -18.70 -33.67 -29.05
C ALA A 38 -19.04 -32.42 -29.91
N SER A 39 -20.26 -32.36 -30.42
CA SER A 39 -20.70 -31.31 -31.36
C SER A 39 -22.10 -30.78 -31.04
N ALA A 40 -22.43 -29.57 -31.57
CA ALA A 40 -23.79 -29.02 -31.46
C ALA A 40 -24.86 -29.89 -32.09
N LYS A 41 -24.48 -30.83 -33.01
CA LYS A 41 -25.38 -31.78 -33.65
C LYS A 41 -25.87 -32.86 -32.68
N ASP A 42 -25.06 -33.24 -31.70
CA ASP A 42 -25.38 -34.29 -30.72
C ASP A 42 -26.41 -33.81 -29.70
N ASN A 43 -26.19 -32.62 -29.14
CA ASN A 43 -27.14 -31.91 -28.27
C ASN A 43 -26.76 -30.42 -28.22
N SER A 44 -27.50 -29.60 -28.99
CA SER A 44 -27.18 -28.17 -29.11
C SER A 44 -27.26 -27.39 -27.78
N ALA A 45 -28.20 -27.76 -26.90
CA ALA A 45 -28.38 -27.08 -25.61
C ALA A 45 -27.22 -27.37 -24.67
N VAL A 46 -26.89 -28.65 -24.47
CA VAL A 46 -25.77 -29.04 -23.58
C VAL A 46 -24.43 -28.58 -24.14
N TRP A 47 -24.23 -28.73 -25.47
CA TRP A 47 -23.02 -28.22 -26.12
C TRP A 47 -22.83 -26.72 -25.92
N SER A 48 -23.91 -25.93 -26.08
CA SER A 48 -23.86 -24.48 -25.85
C SER A 48 -23.45 -24.13 -24.42
N ILE A 49 -24.06 -24.79 -23.42
CA ILE A 49 -23.73 -24.61 -21.99
C ILE A 49 -22.27 -24.98 -21.74
N SER A 50 -21.81 -26.13 -22.25
CA SER A 50 -20.42 -26.56 -22.04
C SER A 50 -19.41 -25.58 -22.68
N LYS A 51 -19.74 -24.97 -23.83
CA LYS A 51 -18.88 -23.97 -24.47
C LYS A 51 -18.82 -22.66 -23.71
N VAL A 52 -19.90 -22.22 -23.09
CA VAL A 52 -19.90 -21.07 -22.19
C VAL A 52 -19.02 -21.37 -20.98
N MET A 53 -19.18 -22.52 -20.35
CA MET A 53 -18.35 -22.93 -19.21
C MET A 53 -16.86 -23.08 -19.58
N GLU A 54 -16.53 -23.64 -20.76
CA GLU A 54 -15.14 -23.70 -21.26
C GLU A 54 -14.55 -22.30 -21.46
N SER A 55 -15.36 -21.33 -21.94
CA SER A 55 -14.96 -19.93 -22.07
C SER A 55 -14.67 -19.30 -20.69
N ASP A 56 -15.53 -19.56 -19.70
CA ASP A 56 -15.36 -19.06 -18.35
C ASP A 56 -14.10 -19.65 -17.68
N VAL A 57 -13.81 -20.95 -17.87
CA VAL A 57 -12.57 -21.59 -17.39
C VAL A 57 -11.33 -20.94 -17.99
N LYS A 58 -11.36 -20.56 -19.28
CA LYS A 58 -10.25 -19.82 -19.91
C LYS A 58 -10.09 -18.42 -19.33
N GLY A 59 -11.20 -17.74 -19.05
CA GLY A 59 -11.22 -16.46 -18.37
C GLY A 59 -10.61 -16.55 -16.97
N PHE A 60 -11.01 -17.56 -16.19
CA PHE A 60 -10.46 -17.77 -14.84
C PHE A 60 -8.98 -18.15 -14.83
N LYS A 61 -8.50 -18.81 -15.87
CA LYS A 61 -7.05 -19.02 -16.03
C LYS A 61 -6.30 -17.70 -16.19
N ALA A 62 -6.79 -16.79 -17.03
CA ALA A 62 -6.18 -15.47 -17.20
C ALA A 62 -6.23 -14.65 -15.90
N ILE A 63 -7.32 -14.78 -15.12
CA ILE A 63 -7.41 -14.15 -13.80
C ILE A 63 -6.38 -14.75 -12.83
N SER A 64 -6.23 -16.07 -12.81
CA SER A 64 -5.21 -16.73 -11.98
C SER A 64 -3.80 -16.25 -12.31
N ASP A 65 -3.50 -16.09 -13.60
CA ASP A 65 -2.21 -15.56 -14.06
C ASP A 65 -2.03 -14.09 -13.61
N SER A 66 -3.08 -13.27 -13.68
CA SER A 66 -3.08 -11.87 -13.19
C SER A 66 -2.90 -11.80 -11.67
N LEU A 67 -3.59 -12.64 -10.90
CA LEU A 67 -3.47 -12.70 -9.45
C LEU A 67 -2.06 -13.12 -9.03
N ASN A 68 -1.44 -14.10 -9.71
CA ASN A 68 -0.07 -14.52 -9.45
C ASN A 68 0.94 -13.40 -9.75
N LEU A 69 0.74 -12.65 -10.85
CA LEU A 69 1.55 -11.48 -11.19
C LEU A 69 1.40 -10.38 -10.11
N GLY A 70 0.15 -10.08 -9.73
CA GLY A 70 -0.16 -9.11 -8.68
C GLY A 70 0.42 -9.50 -7.32
N SER A 71 0.30 -10.78 -6.94
CA SER A 71 0.90 -11.30 -5.70
C SER A 71 2.42 -11.13 -5.69
N SER A 72 3.09 -11.42 -6.82
CA SER A 72 4.55 -11.24 -6.94
C SER A 72 4.97 -9.78 -6.84
N THR A 73 4.21 -8.87 -7.46
CA THR A 73 4.45 -7.43 -7.39
C THR A 73 4.32 -6.91 -5.95
N VAL A 74 3.23 -7.31 -5.27
CA VAL A 74 2.98 -6.90 -3.87
C VAL A 74 4.01 -7.52 -2.92
N ALA A 75 4.45 -8.76 -3.15
CA ALA A 75 5.48 -9.41 -2.35
C ALA A 75 6.82 -8.67 -2.43
N VAL A 76 7.22 -8.17 -3.62
CA VAL A 76 8.43 -7.35 -3.77
C VAL A 76 8.32 -6.06 -2.98
N ALA A 77 7.17 -5.37 -3.07
CA ALA A 77 6.93 -4.13 -2.33
C ALA A 77 6.93 -4.36 -0.80
N ARG A 78 6.28 -5.43 -0.32
CA ARG A 78 6.28 -5.82 1.09
C ARG A 78 7.69 -6.10 1.60
N ASN A 79 8.45 -6.93 0.88
CA ASN A 79 9.83 -7.26 1.28
C ASN A 79 10.73 -6.02 1.30
N ALA A 80 10.56 -5.09 0.36
CA ALA A 80 11.26 -3.82 0.37
C ALA A 80 10.90 -2.97 1.59
N SER A 81 9.60 -2.87 1.93
CA SER A 81 9.13 -2.14 3.12
C SER A 81 9.67 -2.75 4.42
N GLU A 82 9.69 -4.08 4.53
CA GLU A 82 10.28 -4.78 5.68
C GLU A 82 11.80 -4.47 5.79
N THR A 83 12.54 -4.52 4.67
CA THR A 83 13.96 -4.19 4.65
C THR A 83 14.22 -2.73 5.01
N VAL A 84 13.38 -1.80 4.55
CA VAL A 84 13.45 -0.38 4.92
C VAL A 84 13.19 -0.21 6.42
N THR A 85 12.25 -0.94 7.00
CA THR A 85 11.97 -0.93 8.45
C THR A 85 13.20 -1.37 9.26
N ASP A 86 13.88 -2.43 8.81
CA ASP A 86 15.11 -2.90 9.45
C ASP A 86 16.22 -1.84 9.40
N LEU A 87 16.43 -1.22 8.24
CA LEU A 87 17.43 -0.16 8.06
C LEU A 87 17.10 1.09 8.90
N LEU A 88 15.83 1.48 9.01
CA LEU A 88 15.41 2.58 9.87
C LEU A 88 15.62 2.26 11.35
N THR A 89 15.43 0.99 11.74
CA THR A 89 15.73 0.52 13.11
C THR A 89 17.23 0.58 13.40
N ASP A 90 18.09 0.25 12.43
CA ASP A 90 19.54 0.41 12.55
C ASP A 90 19.93 1.89 12.67
N ILE A 91 19.31 2.79 11.91
CA ILE A 91 19.48 4.24 12.03
C ILE A 91 19.07 4.71 13.43
N LYS A 92 17.92 4.25 13.96
CA LYS A 92 17.50 4.54 15.33
C LYS A 92 18.57 4.14 16.36
N GLY A 93 19.16 2.96 16.20
CA GLY A 93 20.28 2.51 17.05
C GLY A 93 21.47 3.48 17.02
N LYS A 94 21.80 4.01 15.84
CA LYS A 94 22.85 5.02 15.68
C LYS A 94 22.47 6.36 16.33
N ILE A 95 21.21 6.80 16.18
CA ILE A 95 20.71 8.03 16.83
C ILE A 95 20.78 7.92 18.36
N VAL A 96 20.38 6.77 18.92
CA VAL A 96 20.49 6.51 20.36
C VAL A 96 21.95 6.57 20.82
N ALA A 97 22.87 5.96 20.07
CA ALA A 97 24.32 6.04 20.38
C ALA A 97 24.83 7.49 20.31
N ALA A 98 24.27 8.35 19.47
CA ALA A 98 24.65 9.75 19.36
C ALA A 98 24.17 10.62 20.56
N GLN A 99 23.27 10.11 21.43
CA GLN A 99 22.86 10.81 22.66
C GLN A 99 24.01 10.89 23.67
N GLU A 100 24.93 9.93 23.65
CA GLU A 100 26.04 9.89 24.59
C GLU A 100 26.97 11.09 24.41
N SER A 101 27.50 11.61 25.52
CA SER A 101 28.33 12.83 25.50
C SER A 101 29.76 12.60 25.00
N ASN A 102 30.24 11.36 25.02
CA ASN A 102 31.63 11.00 24.73
C ASN A 102 31.83 10.27 23.39
N VAL A 103 30.93 10.46 22.43
CA VAL A 103 30.95 9.82 21.11
C VAL A 103 31.36 10.78 20.00
N ASP A 104 31.90 10.23 18.92
CA ASP A 104 32.19 10.97 17.70
C ASP A 104 30.92 11.03 16.82
N ARG A 105 30.10 12.05 17.04
CA ARG A 105 28.83 12.24 16.32
C ARG A 105 29.03 12.40 14.82
N THR A 106 30.16 12.92 14.38
CA THR A 106 30.45 13.09 12.94
C THR A 106 30.56 11.73 12.23
N LYS A 107 31.21 10.75 12.91
CA LYS A 107 31.29 9.38 12.37
C LYS A 107 29.92 8.70 12.37
N ILE A 108 29.16 8.89 13.44
CA ILE A 108 27.78 8.34 13.50
C ILE A 108 26.91 8.94 12.38
N GLN A 109 27.03 10.24 12.12
CA GLN A 109 26.33 10.90 11.02
C GLN A 109 26.72 10.33 9.65
N THR A 110 27.98 9.98 9.47
CA THR A 110 28.47 9.33 8.23
C THR A 110 27.82 7.94 8.06
N ASP A 111 27.72 7.16 9.14
CA ASP A 111 27.06 5.85 9.13
C ASP A 111 25.58 5.98 8.78
N ILE A 112 24.87 6.96 9.39
CA ILE A 112 23.47 7.25 9.08
C ILE A 112 23.28 7.63 7.60
N SER A 113 24.20 8.45 7.06
CA SER A 113 24.15 8.80 5.64
C SER A 113 24.29 7.58 4.73
N ALA A 114 25.20 6.65 5.06
CA ALA A 114 25.37 5.42 4.29
C ALA A 114 24.12 4.50 4.36
N LEU A 115 23.48 4.39 5.52
CA LEU A 115 22.22 3.64 5.68
C LEU A 115 21.07 4.29 4.89
N ARG A 116 20.99 5.61 4.86
CA ARG A 116 20.02 6.36 4.05
C ARG A 116 20.21 6.09 2.55
N ASP A 117 21.46 6.10 2.07
CA ASP A 117 21.78 5.78 0.68
C ASP A 117 21.39 4.34 0.33
N GLN A 118 21.53 3.42 1.29
CA GLN A 118 21.07 2.03 1.14
C GLN A 118 19.54 1.94 1.05
N ILE A 119 18.80 2.70 1.87
CA ILE A 119 17.33 2.78 1.76
C ILE A 119 16.93 3.27 0.37
N THR A 120 17.54 4.34 -0.13
CA THR A 120 17.29 4.87 -1.48
C THR A 120 17.51 3.80 -2.54
N SER A 121 18.59 3.01 -2.41
CA SER A 121 18.89 1.90 -3.32
C SER A 121 17.84 0.79 -3.25
N VAL A 122 17.40 0.39 -2.05
CA VAL A 122 16.36 -0.64 -1.85
C VAL A 122 15.04 -0.19 -2.47
N VAL A 123 14.59 1.03 -2.18
CA VAL A 123 13.35 1.59 -2.73
C VAL A 123 13.42 1.68 -4.26
N GLY A 124 14.54 2.14 -4.81
CA GLY A 124 14.73 2.21 -6.26
C GLY A 124 14.75 0.84 -6.95
N ALA A 125 15.29 -0.18 -6.28
CA ALA A 125 15.37 -1.55 -6.81
C ALA A 125 14.07 -2.35 -6.64
N ALA A 126 13.12 -1.89 -5.82
CA ALA A 126 11.88 -2.59 -5.46
C ALA A 126 10.85 -2.59 -6.60
N GLN A 127 11.24 -3.09 -7.76
CA GLN A 127 10.38 -3.15 -8.94
C GLN A 127 10.14 -4.59 -9.39
N PHE A 128 8.95 -4.85 -9.89
CA PHE A 128 8.60 -6.09 -10.56
C PHE A 128 8.06 -5.76 -11.96
N ASN A 129 8.72 -6.24 -13.00
CA ASN A 129 8.39 -5.94 -14.39
C ASN A 129 8.25 -4.44 -14.70
N GLY A 130 9.10 -3.61 -14.10
CA GLY A 130 9.11 -2.15 -14.27
C GLY A 130 8.12 -1.39 -13.39
N LEU A 131 7.26 -2.07 -12.64
CA LEU A 131 6.32 -1.47 -11.71
C LEU A 131 6.90 -1.43 -10.30
N ASN A 132 6.96 -0.26 -9.69
CA ASN A 132 7.42 -0.03 -8.33
C ASN A 132 6.29 0.60 -7.50
N LEU A 133 5.93 -0.06 -6.40
CA LEU A 133 4.84 0.37 -5.51
C LEU A 133 5.30 1.16 -4.29
N VAL A 134 6.64 1.40 -4.16
CA VAL A 134 7.21 2.05 -2.96
C VAL A 134 8.02 3.31 -3.27
N ASN A 135 8.09 3.74 -4.53
CA ASN A 135 8.90 4.89 -4.93
C ASN A 135 8.09 6.19 -5.17
N GLY A 136 6.80 6.21 -4.83
CA GLY A 136 5.94 7.38 -4.98
C GLY A 136 5.49 7.70 -6.41
N THR A 137 5.85 6.89 -7.43
CA THR A 137 5.44 7.13 -8.83
C THR A 137 4.01 6.68 -9.12
N GLU A 138 3.55 5.66 -8.41
CA GLU A 138 2.20 5.09 -8.54
C GLU A 138 1.35 5.47 -7.33
N THR A 139 0.05 5.59 -7.53
CA THR A 139 -0.91 5.80 -6.42
C THR A 139 -1.72 4.54 -6.14
N THR A 140 -2.17 3.86 -7.17
CA THR A 140 -2.98 2.64 -7.05
C THR A 140 -2.79 1.76 -8.26
N VAL A 141 -2.57 0.47 -8.04
CA VAL A 141 -2.50 -0.56 -9.08
C VAL A 141 -3.67 -1.52 -8.92
N ASN A 142 -4.35 -1.82 -10.01
CA ASN A 142 -5.49 -2.71 -10.03
C ASN A 142 -5.08 -4.11 -10.50
N VAL A 143 -5.30 -5.12 -9.66
CA VAL A 143 -5.11 -6.54 -9.99
C VAL A 143 -6.46 -7.15 -10.34
N LEU A 144 -6.60 -7.70 -11.54
CA LEU A 144 -7.85 -8.35 -11.97
C LEU A 144 -8.16 -9.54 -11.07
N SER A 145 -9.34 -9.54 -10.44
CA SER A 145 -9.70 -10.50 -9.39
C SER A 145 -10.85 -11.43 -9.76
N SER A 146 -11.81 -10.99 -10.57
CA SER A 146 -12.89 -11.85 -11.05
C SER A 146 -13.46 -11.39 -12.40
N LEU A 147 -14.22 -12.30 -13.01
CA LEU A 147 -15.12 -12.02 -14.11
C LEU A 147 -16.50 -12.49 -13.69
N ASP A 148 -17.43 -11.55 -13.56
CA ASP A 148 -18.79 -11.81 -13.13
C ASP A 148 -19.69 -11.80 -14.34
N ARG A 149 -20.43 -12.92 -14.56
CA ARG A 149 -21.39 -13.05 -15.65
C ARG A 149 -22.79 -12.81 -15.12
N ASP A 150 -23.51 -11.88 -15.71
CA ASP A 150 -24.92 -11.64 -15.38
C ASP A 150 -25.86 -12.64 -16.09
N SER A 151 -27.13 -12.63 -15.71
CA SER A 151 -28.17 -13.50 -16.29
C SER A 151 -28.50 -13.18 -17.75
N SER A 152 -28.09 -12.02 -18.27
CA SER A 152 -28.25 -11.59 -19.67
C SER A 152 -27.03 -11.96 -20.54
N GLY A 153 -25.98 -12.53 -19.93
CA GLY A 153 -24.76 -12.95 -20.60
C GLY A 153 -23.68 -11.86 -20.66
N GLY A 154 -23.94 -10.70 -20.05
CA GLY A 154 -22.93 -9.65 -19.87
C GLY A 154 -21.80 -10.12 -18.95
N VAL A 155 -20.55 -9.67 -19.21
CA VAL A 155 -19.39 -10.00 -18.38
C VAL A 155 -18.78 -8.71 -17.87
N THR A 156 -18.65 -8.60 -16.54
CA THR A 156 -17.99 -7.48 -15.85
C THR A 156 -16.74 -7.98 -15.13
N SER A 157 -15.71 -7.14 -15.08
CA SER A 157 -14.47 -7.45 -14.37
C SER A 157 -14.46 -6.75 -13.01
N SER A 158 -13.99 -7.45 -11.96
CA SER A 158 -13.70 -6.88 -10.65
C SER A 158 -12.20 -6.89 -10.41
N ASN A 159 -11.73 -5.90 -9.65
CA ASN A 159 -10.30 -5.73 -9.35
C ASN A 159 -10.06 -5.64 -7.84
N ILE A 160 -8.88 -6.08 -7.41
CA ILE A 160 -8.31 -5.74 -6.11
C ILE A 160 -7.43 -4.53 -6.32
N ALA A 161 -7.81 -3.39 -5.72
CA ALA A 161 -6.99 -2.20 -5.70
C ALA A 161 -5.84 -2.37 -4.69
N VAL A 162 -4.63 -2.15 -5.14
CA VAL A 162 -3.39 -2.12 -4.35
C VAL A 162 -2.97 -0.66 -4.26
N ALA A 163 -3.11 -0.05 -3.09
CA ALA A 163 -2.58 1.29 -2.85
C ALA A 163 -1.06 1.21 -2.78
N ALA A 164 -0.39 2.01 -3.61
CA ALA A 164 1.06 2.18 -3.50
C ALA A 164 1.39 3.01 -2.25
N GLN A 165 2.59 2.80 -1.71
CA GLN A 165 3.11 3.50 -0.53
C GLN A 165 4.39 4.22 -0.95
N ASP A 166 4.49 5.51 -0.64
CA ASP A 166 5.71 6.24 -0.94
C ASP A 166 6.72 6.07 0.20
N LEU A 167 7.78 5.31 -0.03
CA LEU A 167 8.93 5.17 0.87
C LEU A 167 10.20 5.81 0.29
N SER A 168 10.05 6.66 -0.72
CA SER A 168 11.18 7.38 -1.30
C SER A 168 11.71 8.42 -0.32
N VAL A 169 13.03 8.64 -0.37
CA VAL A 169 13.67 9.73 0.37
C VAL A 169 13.46 11.07 -0.35
N GLY A 170 13.12 11.03 -1.64
CA GLY A 170 12.73 12.16 -2.45
C GLY A 170 13.78 13.26 -2.59
N SER A 171 13.34 14.44 -3.03
CA SER A 171 14.17 15.65 -3.15
C SER A 171 13.96 16.53 -1.93
N TYR A 172 14.40 16.07 -0.77
CA TYR A 172 14.29 16.85 0.45
C TYR A 172 15.16 18.11 0.39
N THR A 173 14.57 19.26 0.73
CA THR A 173 15.24 20.54 0.87
C THR A 173 14.89 21.13 2.23
N ALA A 174 15.87 21.18 3.13
CA ALA A 174 15.69 21.76 4.45
C ALA A 174 15.29 23.23 4.37
N LYS A 175 14.35 23.65 5.24
CA LYS A 175 13.97 25.04 5.45
C LYS A 175 14.04 25.36 6.94
N ASN A 176 14.61 26.52 7.27
CA ASN A 176 14.65 27.01 8.65
C ASN A 176 13.29 27.61 9.03
N VAL A 177 12.35 26.74 9.41
CA VAL A 177 10.97 27.12 9.76
C VAL A 177 10.60 26.79 11.22
N LEU A 178 11.54 26.17 11.97
CA LEU A 178 11.36 25.84 13.39
C LEU A 178 12.28 26.68 14.30
N ALA A 179 12.66 27.87 13.84
CA ALA A 179 13.53 28.79 14.58
C ALA A 179 12.89 29.20 15.93
N GLY A 180 13.68 29.13 17.00
CA GLY A 180 13.19 29.46 18.34
C GLY A 180 12.48 28.32 19.08
N SER A 181 12.32 27.17 18.46
CA SER A 181 11.85 25.92 19.12
C SER A 181 12.92 25.37 20.06
N ASP A 182 12.50 24.48 20.98
CA ASP A 182 13.45 23.75 21.82
C ASP A 182 14.23 22.70 20.98
N ASN A 183 15.56 22.64 21.23
CA ASN A 183 16.48 21.71 20.59
C ASN A 183 16.34 21.62 19.07
N VAL A 184 16.46 22.75 18.41
CA VAL A 184 16.39 22.88 16.94
C VAL A 184 17.64 22.29 16.27
N SER A 185 17.46 21.60 15.13
CA SER A 185 18.58 21.15 14.27
C SER A 185 19.36 22.35 13.69
N ALA A 186 20.56 22.06 13.17
CA ALA A 186 21.38 23.10 12.54
C ALA A 186 20.69 23.75 11.33
N ASN A 187 19.83 23.01 10.62
CA ASN A 187 19.10 23.48 9.45
C ASN A 187 17.78 24.19 9.80
N GLY A 188 17.35 24.15 11.07
CA GLY A 188 16.10 24.73 11.51
C GLY A 188 14.84 24.03 11.01
N ASP A 189 14.97 22.80 10.56
CA ASP A 189 13.92 21.98 9.92
C ASP A 189 13.41 20.86 10.83
N THR A 190 14.06 20.62 11.96
CA THR A 190 13.63 19.68 13.00
C THR A 190 13.79 20.31 14.38
N ALA A 191 12.91 19.96 15.29
CA ALA A 191 12.99 20.32 16.70
C ALA A 191 12.48 19.16 17.56
N GLY A 192 12.92 19.06 18.83
CA GLY A 192 12.41 17.99 19.70
C GLY A 192 12.87 18.11 21.12
N PHE A 193 12.02 17.69 22.05
CA PHE A 193 12.25 17.71 23.48
C PHE A 193 11.49 16.57 24.16
N GLN A 194 11.82 16.34 25.41
CA GLN A 194 11.07 15.45 26.27
C GLN A 194 10.21 16.26 27.24
N LEU A 195 8.96 15.86 27.39
CA LEU A 195 8.06 16.36 28.41
C LEU A 195 8.09 15.41 29.58
N ASP A 196 8.68 15.83 30.68
CA ASP A 196 8.67 15.06 31.93
C ASP A 196 7.25 14.87 32.45
N ASN A 197 7.00 13.77 33.14
CA ASN A 197 5.69 13.48 33.69
C ASN A 197 5.25 14.59 34.70
N ALA A 198 3.95 14.87 34.75
CA ALA A 198 3.26 15.81 35.62
C ALA A 198 3.64 17.29 35.48
N THR A 199 4.81 17.65 34.97
CA THR A 199 5.31 19.06 34.96
C THR A 199 6.08 19.46 33.71
N GLY A 200 6.30 18.54 32.78
CA GLY A 200 7.07 18.80 31.56
C GLY A 200 6.42 19.86 30.67
N THR A 201 7.21 20.81 30.21
CA THR A 201 6.79 21.84 29.23
C THR A 201 7.81 21.92 28.12
N GLY A 202 7.37 22.31 26.93
CA GLY A 202 8.24 22.50 25.77
C GLY A 202 7.60 23.41 24.74
N LEU A 203 8.40 23.91 23.81
CA LEU A 203 8.02 24.91 22.84
C LEU A 203 8.40 24.48 21.42
N ILE A 204 7.44 24.53 20.52
CA ILE A 204 7.65 24.53 19.05
C ILE A 204 7.25 25.90 18.52
N VAL A 205 8.15 26.51 17.76
CA VAL A 205 7.91 27.81 17.11
C VAL A 205 7.96 27.62 15.60
N ILE A 206 6.88 27.93 14.95
CA ILE A 206 6.79 27.99 13.47
C ILE A 206 7.17 29.41 13.05
N ASP A 207 8.30 29.57 12.39
CA ASP A 207 8.83 30.86 11.97
C ASP A 207 9.23 30.78 10.48
N ASP A 208 8.51 31.49 9.63
CA ASP A 208 8.77 31.57 8.19
C ASP A 208 9.56 32.82 7.77
N SER A 209 10.08 33.58 8.75
CA SER A 209 10.86 34.80 8.50
C SER A 209 12.20 34.54 7.79
N GLY A 210 12.77 33.35 8.02
CA GLY A 210 14.04 32.91 7.40
C GLY A 210 13.85 32.20 6.07
N ALA A 211 12.71 31.49 5.90
CA ALA A 211 12.40 30.71 4.70
C ALA A 211 10.89 30.52 4.57
N ALA A 212 10.27 31.19 3.61
CA ALA A 212 8.83 31.15 3.39
C ALA A 212 8.34 29.73 3.04
N PHE A 213 7.17 29.36 3.55
CA PHE A 213 6.46 28.14 3.14
C PHE A 213 6.03 28.21 1.66
N ALA A 214 6.01 27.07 1.02
CA ALA A 214 5.43 26.87 -0.30
C ALA A 214 4.18 25.97 -0.20
N GLU A 215 3.31 26.04 -1.20
CA GLU A 215 2.18 25.12 -1.31
C GLU A 215 2.69 23.67 -1.38
N GLY A 216 2.09 22.79 -0.58
CA GLY A 216 2.48 21.39 -0.47
C GLY A 216 3.60 21.13 0.53
N ASP A 217 4.26 22.14 1.10
CA ASP A 217 5.12 21.95 2.26
C ASP A 217 4.29 21.43 3.43
N SER A 218 4.90 20.71 4.33
CA SER A 218 4.21 20.17 5.52
C SER A 218 5.08 20.23 6.76
N VAL A 219 4.42 20.34 7.91
CA VAL A 219 5.07 20.20 9.21
C VAL A 219 4.33 19.10 9.96
N SER A 220 5.07 18.14 10.47
CA SER A 220 4.54 17.07 11.33
C SER A 220 5.00 17.27 12.76
N ILE A 221 4.14 16.93 13.73
CA ILE A 221 4.47 16.85 15.16
C ILE A 221 4.19 15.44 15.63
N THR A 222 5.22 14.76 16.12
CA THR A 222 5.13 13.42 16.70
C THR A 222 5.19 13.53 18.22
N ILE A 223 4.22 12.92 18.90
CA ILE A 223 4.08 12.90 20.36
C ILE A 223 3.97 11.42 20.78
N GLY A 224 5.04 10.91 21.36
CA GLY A 224 5.15 9.47 21.64
C GLY A 224 5.16 8.65 20.35
N ASP A 225 4.09 7.88 20.12
CA ASP A 225 3.87 7.03 18.95
C ASP A 225 2.85 7.61 17.94
N GLN A 226 2.30 8.79 18.21
CA GLN A 226 1.27 9.43 17.38
C GLN A 226 1.82 10.64 16.64
N THR A 227 1.47 10.79 15.37
CA THR A 227 1.92 11.90 14.52
C THR A 227 0.74 12.69 13.99
N ALA A 228 0.76 14.00 14.24
CA ALA A 228 -0.10 14.99 13.60
C ALA A 228 0.64 15.63 12.44
N ASN A 229 -0.04 15.89 11.33
CA ASN A 229 0.54 16.53 10.16
C ASN A 229 -0.35 17.69 9.68
N TYR A 230 0.28 18.77 9.24
CA TYR A 230 -0.39 19.88 8.57
C TYR A 230 0.32 20.18 7.25
N THR A 231 -0.43 20.14 6.15
CA THR A 231 0.08 20.48 4.81
C THR A 231 -0.36 21.89 4.45
N VAL A 232 0.58 22.71 4.06
CA VAL A 232 0.39 24.12 3.68
C VAL A 232 -0.37 24.20 2.37
N SER A 233 -1.51 24.87 2.38
CA SER A 233 -2.33 25.11 1.20
C SER A 233 -1.94 26.40 0.46
N ALA A 234 -2.41 26.53 -0.79
CA ALA A 234 -2.25 27.76 -1.56
C ALA A 234 -2.85 28.99 -0.85
N SER A 235 -3.94 28.81 -0.07
CA SER A 235 -4.56 29.88 0.72
C SER A 235 -3.70 30.31 1.91
N ASP A 236 -2.97 29.38 2.52
CA ASP A 236 -2.05 29.70 3.62
C ASP A 236 -0.85 30.52 3.12
N VAL A 237 -0.28 30.12 1.99
CA VAL A 237 0.83 30.87 1.35
C VAL A 237 0.41 32.28 0.94
N ALA A 238 -0.84 32.48 0.53
CA ALA A 238 -1.37 33.80 0.17
C ALA A 238 -1.66 34.70 1.39
N ALA A 239 -1.65 34.16 2.60
CA ALA A 239 -1.92 34.91 3.83
C ALA A 239 -0.68 35.69 4.29
N THR A 240 -0.89 36.73 5.08
CA THR A 240 0.21 37.53 5.68
C THR A 240 0.77 36.90 6.97
N THR A 241 0.16 35.84 7.47
CA THR A 241 0.48 35.16 8.73
C THR A 241 0.53 33.66 8.52
N THR A 242 1.31 33.20 7.54
CA THR A 242 1.41 31.76 7.17
C THR A 242 1.86 30.92 8.36
N SER A 243 2.87 31.34 9.10
CA SER A 243 3.36 30.65 10.32
C SER A 243 2.27 30.44 11.37
N ASP A 244 1.38 31.43 11.58
CA ASP A 244 0.25 31.32 12.49
C ASP A 244 -0.77 30.28 12.02
N LEU A 245 -1.10 30.29 10.72
CA LEU A 245 -2.05 29.33 10.15
C LEU A 245 -1.52 27.90 10.26
N VAL A 246 -0.24 27.71 9.99
CA VAL A 246 0.43 26.41 10.18
C VAL A 246 0.41 25.97 11.63
N ALA A 247 0.74 26.88 12.58
CA ALA A 247 0.70 26.59 14.01
C ALA A 247 -0.71 26.22 14.49
N ILE A 248 -1.74 26.96 14.09
CA ILE A 248 -3.14 26.67 14.42
C ILE A 248 -3.58 25.34 13.80
N GLY A 249 -3.20 25.10 12.55
CA GLY A 249 -3.49 23.85 11.86
C GLY A 249 -2.86 22.63 12.57
N LEU A 250 -1.60 22.73 12.96
CA LEU A 250 -0.90 21.72 13.75
C LEU A 250 -1.54 21.52 15.12
N LYS A 251 -1.89 22.60 15.83
CA LYS A 251 -2.62 22.49 17.09
C LYS A 251 -3.90 21.67 16.95
N ASN A 252 -4.70 22.01 15.95
CA ASN A 252 -5.96 21.29 15.72
C ASN A 252 -5.70 19.81 15.37
N ALA A 253 -4.67 19.52 14.60
CA ALA A 253 -4.29 18.15 14.25
C ALA A 253 -3.79 17.36 15.48
N VAL A 254 -3.01 17.99 16.37
CA VAL A 254 -2.57 17.37 17.64
C VAL A 254 -3.75 17.16 18.58
N ASP A 255 -4.65 18.13 18.72
CA ASP A 255 -5.85 17.97 19.54
C ASP A 255 -6.74 16.81 19.07
N ALA A 256 -6.81 16.61 17.76
CA ALA A 256 -7.57 15.50 17.16
C ALA A 256 -7.00 14.12 17.50
N LEU A 257 -5.71 14.01 17.84
CA LEU A 257 -5.10 12.75 18.31
C LEU A 257 -5.63 12.32 19.67
N GLY A 258 -6.10 13.26 20.50
CA GLY A 258 -6.69 12.97 21.81
C GLY A 258 -5.72 12.37 22.82
N ILE A 259 -4.44 12.77 22.79
CA ILE A 259 -3.39 12.21 23.65
C ILE A 259 -3.65 12.58 25.11
N SER A 260 -3.89 11.57 25.93
CA SER A 260 -4.22 11.78 27.34
C SER A 260 -3.02 12.37 28.11
N GLY A 261 -3.27 13.44 28.84
CA GLY A 261 -2.27 14.09 29.68
C GLY A 261 -1.38 15.10 28.97
N VAL A 262 -1.38 15.15 27.64
CA VAL A 262 -0.64 16.18 26.87
C VAL A 262 -1.61 17.25 26.37
N THR A 263 -1.24 18.51 26.56
CA THR A 263 -1.98 19.67 26.04
C THR A 263 -1.08 20.50 25.14
N VAL A 264 -1.67 21.09 24.11
CA VAL A 264 -1.01 22.01 23.20
C VAL A 264 -1.78 23.32 23.16
N ASP A 265 -1.13 24.41 23.53
CA ASP A 265 -1.72 25.73 23.55
C ASP A 265 -1.10 26.62 22.47
N TYR A 266 -1.95 27.38 21.77
CA TYR A 266 -1.57 28.45 20.88
C TYR A 266 -1.98 29.79 21.48
N ASN A 267 -1.06 30.75 21.47
CA ASN A 267 -1.33 32.11 21.96
C ASN A 267 -1.12 33.14 20.84
N SER A 268 -2.17 33.84 20.48
CA SER A 268 -2.13 34.88 19.43
C SER A 268 -1.23 36.08 19.77
N ALA A 269 -0.82 36.25 21.07
CA ALA A 269 0.16 37.25 21.45
C ALA A 269 1.61 36.81 21.15
N SER A 270 1.82 35.53 20.84
CA SER A 270 3.09 34.93 20.45
C SER A 270 2.89 34.15 19.16
N PRO A 271 2.83 34.83 17.99
CA PRO A 271 2.56 34.23 16.70
C PRO A 271 3.49 33.05 16.40
N GLY A 272 2.94 32.00 15.78
CA GLY A 272 3.67 30.78 15.41
C GLY A 272 4.04 29.85 16.59
N GLN A 273 3.80 30.22 17.86
CA GLN A 273 4.21 29.42 19.01
C GLN A 273 3.16 28.39 19.43
N LEU A 274 3.63 27.15 19.63
CA LEU A 274 2.89 26.06 20.22
C LEU A 274 3.56 25.66 21.54
N ALA A 275 2.87 25.88 22.65
CA ALA A 275 3.31 25.51 24.00
C ALA A 275 2.74 24.13 24.38
N PHE A 276 3.61 23.20 24.70
CA PHE A 276 3.25 21.85 25.12
C PHE A 276 3.37 21.71 26.63
N ALA A 277 2.45 20.99 27.24
CA ALA A 277 2.53 20.63 28.66
C ALA A 277 2.06 19.17 28.84
N ASN A 278 2.75 18.46 29.78
CA ASN A 278 2.43 17.10 30.14
C ASN A 278 1.97 17.05 31.59
N ALA A 279 0.70 16.79 31.81
CA ALA A 279 0.09 16.50 33.09
C ALA A 279 -0.10 14.99 33.34
N GLY A 280 0.38 14.15 32.42
CA GLY A 280 0.30 12.69 32.49
C GLY A 280 1.28 12.07 33.47
N THR A 281 1.26 10.75 33.56
CA THR A 281 2.06 9.96 34.53
C THR A 281 3.34 9.38 33.95
N VAL A 282 3.59 9.59 32.64
CA VAL A 282 4.77 9.09 31.92
C VAL A 282 5.43 10.23 31.17
N ASP A 283 6.74 10.11 31.00
CA ASP A 283 7.50 11.03 30.15
C ASP A 283 7.13 10.81 28.67
N VAL A 284 7.00 11.91 27.92
CA VAL A 284 6.58 11.85 26.50
C VAL A 284 7.55 12.64 25.64
N GLY A 285 8.09 12.01 24.59
CA GLY A 285 8.89 12.70 23.59
C GLY A 285 7.99 13.49 22.63
N VAL A 286 8.41 14.72 22.31
CA VAL A 286 7.80 15.55 21.28
C VAL A 286 8.84 15.91 20.24
N SER A 287 8.53 15.78 18.97
CA SER A 287 9.37 16.25 17.88
C SER A 287 8.55 16.89 16.77
N ALA A 288 9.14 17.88 16.13
CA ALA A 288 8.58 18.52 14.93
C ALA A 288 9.53 18.33 13.76
N GLN A 289 8.96 18.12 12.57
CA GLN A 289 9.69 17.91 11.33
C GLN A 289 9.04 18.68 10.20
N PHE A 290 9.85 19.47 9.50
CA PHE A 290 9.46 20.06 8.22
C PHE A 290 9.69 19.06 7.07
N SER A 291 8.82 19.10 6.06
CA SER A 291 9.01 18.39 4.79
C SER A 291 8.54 19.28 3.65
N ASN A 292 9.38 19.46 2.62
CA ASN A 292 8.98 20.22 1.44
C ASN A 292 8.08 19.38 0.51
N ALA A 293 7.29 20.01 -0.31
CA ALA A 293 6.53 19.37 -1.36
C ALA A 293 7.43 18.45 -2.23
N GLY A 294 6.99 17.20 -2.43
CA GLY A 294 7.74 16.20 -3.21
C GLY A 294 8.95 15.58 -2.52
N ALA A 295 9.10 15.78 -1.21
CA ALA A 295 10.17 15.15 -0.43
C ALA A 295 10.11 13.61 -0.36
N GLY A 296 8.98 13.01 -0.74
CA GLY A 296 8.73 11.57 -0.57
C GLY A 296 8.29 11.20 0.84
N GLY A 297 7.77 9.98 1.01
CA GLY A 297 7.24 9.53 2.30
C GLY A 297 8.29 9.39 3.41
N LEU A 298 9.56 9.15 3.03
CA LEU A 298 10.70 9.15 3.96
C LEU A 298 11.61 10.38 3.78
N GLY A 299 11.11 11.47 3.21
CA GLY A 299 11.88 12.70 2.97
C GLY A 299 12.55 13.25 4.22
N ALA A 300 11.84 13.19 5.36
CA ALA A 300 12.35 13.58 6.66
C ALA A 300 13.62 12.84 7.11
N LEU A 301 13.92 11.69 6.53
CA LEU A 301 15.18 10.96 6.78
C LEU A 301 16.42 11.78 6.35
N SER A 302 16.29 12.65 5.36
CA SER A 302 17.35 13.54 4.92
C SER A 302 17.64 14.68 5.89
N ALA A 303 16.68 15.03 6.75
CA ALA A 303 16.81 16.03 7.81
C ALA A 303 17.49 15.51 9.08
N ILE A 304 17.64 14.19 9.23
CA ILE A 304 18.28 13.61 10.41
C ILE A 304 19.75 14.02 10.45
N ASP A 305 20.05 14.87 11.44
CA ASP A 305 21.40 15.36 11.74
C ASP A 305 21.71 15.15 13.22
N VAL A 306 22.61 14.23 13.52
CA VAL A 306 23.05 13.92 14.89
C VAL A 306 24.41 14.53 15.22
N SER A 307 24.91 15.47 14.41
CA SER A 307 26.21 16.14 14.64
C SER A 307 26.23 16.96 15.92
N THR A 308 25.05 17.37 16.43
CA THR A 308 24.85 18.06 17.71
C THR A 308 23.98 17.24 18.66
N GLY A 309 24.09 17.50 19.97
CA GLY A 309 23.22 16.85 20.96
C GLY A 309 21.72 17.21 20.77
N ALA A 310 21.42 18.46 20.43
CA ALA A 310 20.07 18.90 20.13
C ALA A 310 19.51 18.21 18.88
N GLY A 311 20.32 18.10 17.81
CA GLY A 311 19.94 17.37 16.61
C GLY A 311 19.69 15.89 16.87
N ALA A 312 20.51 15.24 17.70
CA ALA A 312 20.30 13.85 18.07
C ALA A 312 18.99 13.65 18.85
N THR A 313 18.63 14.60 19.74
CA THR A 313 17.36 14.56 20.47
C THR A 313 16.17 14.72 19.53
N ALA A 314 16.19 15.69 18.62
CA ALA A 314 15.14 15.89 17.62
C ALA A 314 15.00 14.66 16.68
N ALA A 315 16.14 14.10 16.23
CA ALA A 315 16.18 12.93 15.35
C ALA A 315 15.53 11.68 15.97
N LEU A 316 15.59 11.53 17.29
CA LEU A 316 15.02 10.36 17.98
C LEU A 316 13.50 10.30 17.86
N GLY A 317 12.79 11.42 17.95
CA GLY A 317 11.35 11.48 17.74
C GLY A 317 10.98 11.27 16.27
N ASN A 318 11.72 11.91 15.35
CA ASN A 318 11.43 11.83 13.93
C ASN A 318 11.64 10.42 13.36
N ILE A 319 12.62 9.67 13.82
CA ILE A 319 12.86 8.30 13.32
C ILE A 319 11.71 7.36 13.68
N GLU A 320 11.01 7.56 14.79
CA GLU A 320 9.84 6.75 15.15
C GLU A 320 8.70 6.92 14.13
N ALA A 321 8.42 8.14 13.69
CA ALA A 321 7.41 8.39 12.68
C ALA A 321 7.76 7.70 11.35
N LEU A 322 9.03 7.71 10.95
CA LEU A 322 9.50 7.05 9.73
C LEU A 322 9.42 5.52 9.83
N ILE A 323 9.77 4.95 10.99
CA ILE A 323 9.62 3.51 11.25
C ILE A 323 8.15 3.12 11.16
N ASN A 324 7.24 3.87 11.81
CA ASN A 324 5.81 3.60 11.75
C ASN A 324 5.28 3.67 10.31
N ALA A 325 5.66 4.69 9.52
CA ALA A 325 5.28 4.80 8.12
C ALA A 325 5.71 3.56 7.30
N SER A 326 6.92 3.05 7.55
CA SER A 326 7.42 1.85 6.88
C SER A 326 6.70 0.57 7.33
N ILE A 327 6.37 0.45 8.61
CA ILE A 327 5.58 -0.67 9.18
C ILE A 327 4.17 -0.67 8.57
N ASP A 328 3.52 0.49 8.50
CA ASP A 328 2.18 0.63 7.93
C ASP A 328 2.17 0.26 6.44
N ALA A 329 3.21 0.63 5.69
CA ALA A 329 3.39 0.22 4.31
C ALA A 329 3.51 -1.30 4.20
N ALA A 330 4.36 -1.95 5.00
CA ALA A 330 4.54 -3.40 5.01
C ALA A 330 3.24 -4.12 5.39
N ALA A 331 2.52 -3.63 6.41
CA ALA A 331 1.24 -4.18 6.86
C ALA A 331 0.15 -4.05 5.79
N SER A 332 0.08 -2.90 5.10
CA SER A 332 -0.84 -2.66 3.99
C SER A 332 -0.60 -3.67 2.86
N PHE A 333 0.65 -3.83 2.42
CA PHE A 333 0.99 -4.83 1.39
C PHE A 333 0.74 -6.26 1.85
N GLY A 334 1.02 -6.59 3.11
CA GLY A 334 0.73 -7.91 3.69
C GLY A 334 -0.77 -8.24 3.65
N SER A 335 -1.62 -7.28 4.03
CA SER A 335 -3.07 -7.42 3.97
C SER A 335 -3.58 -7.64 2.54
N VAL A 336 -3.09 -6.85 1.58
CA VAL A 336 -3.48 -6.98 0.17
C VAL A 336 -2.99 -8.31 -0.41
N GLN A 337 -1.77 -8.75 -0.08
CA GLN A 337 -1.25 -10.05 -0.50
C GLN A 337 -2.16 -11.19 -0.01
N GLY A 338 -2.56 -11.19 1.26
CA GLY A 338 -3.50 -12.19 1.80
C GLY A 338 -4.86 -12.20 1.08
N ARG A 339 -5.37 -11.02 0.68
CA ARG A 339 -6.59 -10.92 -0.13
C ARG A 339 -6.41 -11.53 -1.52
N ILE A 340 -5.29 -11.24 -2.19
CA ILE A 340 -4.96 -11.80 -3.50
C ILE A 340 -4.84 -13.33 -3.43
N GLU A 341 -4.16 -13.88 -2.42
CA GLU A 341 -4.00 -15.32 -2.21
C GLU A 341 -5.35 -16.01 -1.96
N THR A 342 -6.21 -15.40 -1.14
CA THR A 342 -7.57 -15.91 -0.89
C THR A 342 -8.37 -15.97 -2.19
N GLN A 343 -8.30 -14.92 -3.00
CA GLN A 343 -8.99 -14.84 -4.28
C GLN A 343 -8.43 -15.85 -5.29
N ALA A 344 -7.11 -16.03 -5.35
CA ALA A 344 -6.47 -17.00 -6.23
C ALA A 344 -6.91 -18.44 -5.91
N ASN A 345 -6.99 -18.77 -4.61
CA ASN A 345 -7.50 -20.06 -4.15
C ASN A 345 -8.97 -20.27 -4.55
N PHE A 346 -9.81 -19.25 -4.38
CA PHE A 346 -11.22 -19.31 -4.78
C PHE A 346 -11.37 -19.53 -6.30
N ILE A 347 -10.64 -18.77 -7.12
CA ILE A 347 -10.66 -18.91 -8.59
C ILE A 347 -10.18 -20.29 -9.04
N SER A 348 -9.16 -20.86 -8.37
CA SER A 348 -8.69 -22.22 -8.66
C SER A 348 -9.79 -23.25 -8.38
N GLN A 349 -10.44 -23.20 -7.20
CA GLN A 349 -11.54 -24.10 -6.84
C GLN A 349 -12.73 -23.95 -7.78
N LEU A 350 -13.09 -22.72 -8.17
CA LEU A 350 -14.17 -22.45 -9.11
C LEU A 350 -13.84 -23.03 -10.50
N SER A 351 -12.63 -22.82 -11.00
CA SER A 351 -12.17 -23.38 -12.26
C SER A 351 -12.25 -24.92 -12.26
N ASP A 352 -11.85 -25.56 -11.18
CA ASP A 352 -11.88 -27.04 -11.07
C ASP A 352 -13.32 -27.58 -10.96
N SER A 353 -14.19 -26.85 -10.25
CA SER A 353 -15.62 -27.17 -10.20
C SER A 353 -16.29 -27.08 -11.57
N LEU A 354 -15.96 -26.04 -12.35
CA LEU A 354 -16.46 -25.88 -13.72
C LEU A 354 -15.92 -26.97 -14.65
N LYS A 355 -14.63 -27.32 -14.57
CA LYS A 355 -14.05 -28.43 -15.35
C LYS A 355 -14.75 -29.74 -15.03
N SER A 356 -15.00 -30.04 -13.74
CA SER A 356 -15.76 -31.23 -13.32
C SER A 356 -17.19 -31.19 -13.88
N GLY A 357 -17.86 -30.02 -13.82
CA GLY A 357 -19.18 -29.81 -14.39
C GLY A 357 -19.20 -30.04 -15.91
N ILE A 358 -18.23 -29.53 -16.64
CA ILE A 358 -18.09 -29.78 -18.09
C ILE A 358 -17.91 -31.27 -18.33
N GLY A 359 -17.01 -31.94 -17.60
CA GLY A 359 -16.75 -33.38 -17.76
C GLY A 359 -17.98 -34.26 -17.47
N SER A 360 -18.91 -33.81 -16.63
CA SER A 360 -20.17 -34.51 -16.39
C SER A 360 -21.26 -34.27 -17.44
N LEU A 361 -21.14 -33.19 -18.22
CA LEU A 361 -22.07 -32.80 -19.27
C LEU A 361 -21.71 -33.37 -20.65
N VAL A 362 -20.41 -33.56 -20.90
CA VAL A 362 -19.88 -33.97 -22.21
C VAL A 362 -19.01 -35.20 -22.10
#